data_36fa994977417d6ab5423f87de4b68cb
#
_entry.id   36fa994977417d6ab5423f87de4b68cb
#
_cell.length_a   1.000
_cell.length_b   1.000
_cell.length_c   1.000
_cell.angle_alpha   90.00
_cell.angle_beta   90.00
_cell.angle_gamma   90.00
#
_symmetry.space_group_name_H-M   'P 1'
#
loop_
_entity.id
_entity.type
_entity.pdbx_description
1 polymer ?
#
loop_
_entity_poly.entity_id
_entity_poly.type
_entity_poly.pdbx_seq_one_letter_code
_entity_poly.pdbx_strand_id
1 'polypeptide(L)'
;GGGPIEMLCAFAGAGIGNYIRCKLSKHHYTLFLCIIVSISAACLSYSVMLKLLEICFAVKVEHEAGYICAMLFIIPGFPFITSGIDLAKLDLRSGMERMMYSVIIISVATMTAWVLAMVLGLKPLSFTTMSLGLWQWIVLRICASFGGVFGFSVMFNSPWKLAVAAGIIGAVSNTLRLEMLDITSVPAPVAAFAGAVAAGVLASALKRMVGYPRISITVPSIVIMVPGLYLYKAVYNLGNMDLSVASSWFASALLIIFALPLGLIFARILTDKTFRYCT
;
A
#
# COMPACT_ATOMS: atom_id res chain seq x y z
N GLY A 1 -1.40 -11.21 -5.95
CA GLY A 1 -1.04 -12.26 -6.74
C GLY A 1 0.24 -13.02 -6.42
N GLY A 2 0.96 -12.84 -5.32
CA GLY A 2 2.15 -13.64 -5.00
C GLY A 2 1.78 -14.95 -4.30
N GLY A 3 2.63 -15.98 -4.41
CA GLY A 3 2.47 -17.27 -3.76
C GLY A 3 2.97 -17.29 -2.31
N PRO A 4 2.88 -18.44 -1.62
CA PRO A 4 3.34 -18.58 -0.24
C PRO A 4 4.83 -18.29 -0.04
N ILE A 5 5.64 -18.56 -1.07
CA ILE A 5 7.10 -18.36 -1.05
C ILE A 5 7.41 -16.86 -1.03
N GLU A 6 6.81 -16.09 -1.95
CA GLU A 6 6.95 -14.63 -1.98
C GLU A 6 6.43 -14.00 -0.68
N MET A 7 5.35 -14.52 -0.11
CA MET A 7 4.81 -14.06 1.16
C MET A 7 5.82 -14.23 2.29
N LEU A 8 6.45 -15.40 2.41
CA LEU A 8 7.46 -15.68 3.44
C LEU A 8 8.70 -14.80 3.26
N CYS A 9 9.23 -14.72 2.03
CA CYS A 9 10.40 -13.89 1.73
C CYS A 9 10.13 -12.41 1.95
N ALA A 10 8.95 -11.92 1.52
CA ALA A 10 8.55 -10.53 1.72
C ALA A 10 8.30 -10.19 3.19
N PHE A 11 7.71 -11.12 3.96
CA PHE A 11 7.52 -10.96 5.40
C PHE A 11 8.87 -10.80 6.13
N ALA A 12 9.82 -11.70 5.84
CA ALA A 12 11.15 -11.62 6.45
C ALA A 12 11.89 -10.35 6.01
N GLY A 13 11.88 -10.03 4.70
CA GLY A 13 12.52 -8.84 4.15
C GLY A 13 11.94 -7.54 4.72
N ALA A 14 10.61 -7.41 4.74
CA ALA A 14 9.94 -6.25 5.32
C ALA A 14 10.19 -6.12 6.84
N GLY A 15 10.19 -7.25 7.56
CA GLY A 15 10.46 -7.29 9.00
C GLY A 15 11.87 -6.78 9.32
N ILE A 16 12.89 -7.27 8.62
CA ILE A 16 14.28 -6.84 8.77
C ILE A 16 14.42 -5.36 8.39
N GLY A 17 13.86 -4.96 7.24
CA GLY A 17 13.90 -3.57 6.78
C GLY A 17 13.26 -2.60 7.77
N ASN A 18 12.06 -2.93 8.28
CA ASN A 18 11.40 -2.09 9.26
C ASN A 18 12.13 -2.04 10.61
N TYR A 19 12.70 -3.15 11.06
CA TYR A 19 13.53 -3.17 12.27
C TYR A 19 14.73 -2.22 12.14
N ILE A 20 15.45 -2.27 11.02
CA ILE A 20 16.58 -1.38 10.72
C ILE A 20 16.10 0.08 10.68
N ARG A 21 14.95 0.36 10.03
CA ARG A 21 14.35 1.70 10.02
C ARG A 21 14.12 2.22 11.42
N CYS A 22 13.48 1.43 12.27
CA CYS A 22 13.20 1.82 13.65
C CYS A 22 14.49 2.06 14.45
N LYS A 23 15.51 1.24 14.25
CA LYS A 23 16.81 1.40 14.91
C LYS A 23 17.53 2.69 14.47
N LEU A 24 17.61 2.93 13.17
CA LEU A 24 18.22 4.15 12.63
C LEU A 24 17.47 5.43 13.07
N SER A 25 16.14 5.39 13.05
CA SER A 25 15.32 6.50 13.52
C SER A 25 15.54 6.82 15.00
N LYS A 26 15.71 5.80 15.85
CA LYS A 26 16.06 6.00 17.28
C LYS A 26 17.43 6.65 17.49
N HIS A 27 18.36 6.45 16.56
CA HIS A 27 19.68 7.10 16.58
C HIS A 27 19.70 8.45 15.86
N HIS A 28 18.52 9.01 15.52
CA HIS A 28 18.36 10.33 14.89
C HIS A 28 19.10 10.50 13.55
N TYR A 29 19.27 9.41 12.78
CA TYR A 29 19.78 9.51 11.41
C TYR A 29 18.79 10.24 10.49
N THR A 30 19.31 10.84 9.42
CA THR A 30 18.49 11.56 8.45
C THR A 30 17.45 10.64 7.80
N LEU A 31 16.29 11.23 7.44
CA LEU A 31 15.18 10.48 6.81
C LEU A 31 15.64 9.71 5.58
N PHE A 32 16.45 10.33 4.71
CA PHE A 32 16.95 9.71 3.49
C PHE A 32 17.82 8.48 3.79
N LEU A 33 18.74 8.58 4.74
CA LEU A 33 19.57 7.44 5.13
C LEU A 33 18.71 6.30 5.70
N CYS A 34 17.73 6.62 6.53
CA CYS A 34 16.80 5.62 7.06
C CYS A 34 16.05 4.88 5.94
N ILE A 35 15.58 5.60 4.91
CA ILE A 35 14.85 5.01 3.78
C ILE A 35 15.79 4.13 2.96
N ILE A 36 16.94 4.66 2.52
CA ILE A 36 17.88 3.96 1.65
C ILE A 36 18.36 2.67 2.31
N VAL A 37 18.85 2.74 3.55
CA VAL A 37 19.39 1.56 4.25
C VAL A 37 18.30 0.54 4.53
N SER A 38 17.10 0.97 4.92
CA SER A 38 16.00 0.05 5.23
C SER A 38 15.49 -0.70 4.01
N ILE A 39 15.35 -0.02 2.87
CA ILE A 39 14.93 -0.65 1.61
C ILE A 39 16.02 -1.58 1.10
N SER A 40 17.29 -1.14 1.16
CA SER A 40 18.42 -1.99 0.77
C SER A 40 18.44 -3.29 1.58
N ALA A 41 18.27 -3.18 2.89
CA ALA A 41 18.22 -4.34 3.75
C ALA A 41 16.99 -5.23 3.46
N ALA A 42 15.81 -4.65 3.21
CA ALA A 42 14.62 -5.42 2.88
C ALA A 42 14.76 -6.20 1.56
N CYS A 43 15.22 -5.53 0.49
CA CYS A 43 15.40 -6.17 -0.81
C CYS A 43 16.52 -7.22 -0.81
N LEU A 44 17.65 -6.94 -0.13
CA LEU A 44 18.73 -7.90 0.02
C LEU A 44 18.31 -9.13 0.82
N SER A 45 17.60 -8.92 1.94
CA SER A 45 17.09 -10.02 2.76
C SER A 45 16.08 -10.88 1.98
N TYR A 46 15.21 -10.25 1.20
CA TYR A 46 14.30 -10.96 0.29
C TYR A 46 15.09 -11.84 -0.69
N SER A 47 16.05 -11.27 -1.39
CA SER A 47 16.84 -11.97 -2.42
C SER A 47 17.69 -13.10 -1.84
N VAL A 48 18.31 -12.88 -0.67
CA VAL A 48 19.08 -13.93 0.03
C VAL A 48 18.16 -15.06 0.45
N MET A 49 17.00 -14.76 1.03
CA MET A 49 16.06 -15.78 1.48
C MET A 49 15.48 -16.58 0.31
N LEU A 50 15.18 -15.91 -0.82
CA LEU A 50 14.73 -16.59 -2.03
C LEU A 50 15.78 -17.55 -2.56
N LYS A 51 17.04 -17.12 -2.67
CA LYS A 51 18.15 -18.00 -3.10
C LYS A 51 18.37 -19.17 -2.17
N LEU A 52 18.23 -18.97 -0.87
CA LEU A 52 18.33 -20.08 0.11
C LEU A 52 17.21 -21.12 -0.11
N LEU A 53 15.97 -20.64 -0.36
CA LEU A 53 14.84 -21.54 -0.66
C LEU A 53 15.01 -22.26 -2.00
N GLU A 54 15.56 -21.59 -3.02
CA GLU A 54 15.90 -22.20 -4.30
C GLU A 54 16.90 -23.36 -4.13
N ILE A 55 17.97 -23.15 -3.34
CA ILE A 55 18.99 -24.17 -3.10
C ILE A 55 18.44 -25.33 -2.26
N CYS A 56 17.68 -25.03 -1.20
CA CYS A 56 17.19 -26.04 -0.27
C CYS A 56 16.00 -26.85 -0.79
N PHE A 57 15.12 -26.22 -1.56
CA PHE A 57 13.82 -26.80 -1.96
C PHE A 57 13.60 -26.88 -3.48
N ALA A 58 14.63 -26.58 -4.29
CA ALA A 58 14.56 -26.60 -5.76
C ALA A 58 13.38 -25.78 -6.32
N VAL A 59 13.09 -24.64 -5.70
CA VAL A 59 12.02 -23.75 -6.11
C VAL A 59 12.39 -23.06 -7.43
N LYS A 60 11.45 -22.95 -8.38
CA LYS A 60 11.70 -22.28 -9.67
C LYS A 60 11.84 -20.76 -9.49
N VAL A 61 12.67 -20.14 -10.34
CA VAL A 61 13.11 -18.72 -10.30
C VAL A 61 11.99 -17.68 -10.55
N GLU A 62 10.73 -18.07 -10.70
CA GLU A 62 9.62 -17.17 -11.07
C GLU A 62 9.12 -16.24 -9.94
N HIS A 63 9.83 -16.19 -8.81
CA HIS A 63 9.42 -15.48 -7.59
C HIS A 63 10.13 -14.14 -7.36
N GLU A 64 10.83 -13.62 -8.38
CA GLU A 64 11.67 -12.43 -8.25
C GLU A 64 10.89 -11.15 -7.93
N ALA A 65 9.64 -11.01 -8.39
CA ALA A 65 8.85 -9.79 -8.22
C ALA A 65 8.46 -9.47 -6.75
N GLY A 66 8.58 -10.43 -5.84
CA GLY A 66 8.18 -10.28 -4.44
C GLY A 66 9.01 -9.27 -3.64
N TYR A 67 10.24 -8.90 -4.11
CA TYR A 67 11.05 -7.87 -3.46
C TYR A 67 10.33 -6.52 -3.38
N ILE A 68 9.44 -6.23 -4.35
CA ILE A 68 8.62 -5.01 -4.32
C ILE A 68 7.71 -5.02 -3.09
N CYS A 69 7.12 -6.18 -2.77
CA CYS A 69 6.29 -6.31 -1.58
C CYS A 69 7.09 -6.09 -0.29
N ALA A 70 8.37 -6.53 -0.27
CA ALA A 70 9.24 -6.35 0.89
C ALA A 70 9.55 -4.88 1.21
N MET A 71 9.48 -3.95 0.24
CA MET A 71 9.74 -2.53 0.47
C MET A 71 8.48 -1.70 0.76
N LEU A 72 7.26 -2.25 0.57
CA LEU A 72 6.01 -1.48 0.65
C LEU A 72 5.75 -0.85 2.03
N PHE A 73 6.39 -1.32 3.09
CA PHE A 73 6.26 -0.76 4.44
C PHE A 73 6.76 0.70 4.56
N ILE A 74 7.62 1.15 3.63
CA ILE A 74 8.14 2.53 3.58
C ILE A 74 7.15 3.50 2.93
N ILE A 75 6.25 3.00 2.07
CA ILE A 75 5.35 3.84 1.30
C ILE A 75 4.44 4.66 2.22
N PRO A 76 4.46 6.00 2.09
CA PRO A 76 3.77 6.90 3.00
C PRO A 76 2.26 6.97 2.69
N GLY A 77 1.57 5.84 2.77
CA GLY A 77 0.15 5.75 2.44
C GLY A 77 -0.73 6.62 3.32
N PHE A 78 -0.44 6.69 4.61
CA PHE A 78 -1.18 7.55 5.55
C PHE A 78 -1.06 9.05 5.20
N PRO A 79 0.14 9.63 5.00
CA PRO A 79 0.29 11.00 4.56
C PRO A 79 -0.37 11.28 3.20
N PHE A 80 -0.31 10.37 2.23
CA PHE A 80 -1.00 10.55 0.94
C PHE A 80 -2.51 10.71 1.09
N ILE A 81 -3.14 9.84 1.86
CA ILE A 81 -4.59 9.88 2.04
C ILE A 81 -4.99 11.13 2.82
N THR A 82 -4.26 11.46 3.89
CA THR A 82 -4.57 12.65 4.71
C THR A 82 -4.32 13.95 3.97
N SER A 83 -3.28 14.04 3.14
CA SER A 83 -3.04 15.21 2.29
C SER A 83 -4.20 15.46 1.33
N GLY A 84 -4.72 14.40 0.69
CA GLY A 84 -5.88 14.52 -0.19
C GLY A 84 -7.14 14.95 0.54
N ILE A 85 -7.35 14.50 1.78
CA ILE A 85 -8.47 14.94 2.62
C ILE A 85 -8.33 16.42 3.01
N ASP A 86 -7.11 16.88 3.35
CA ASP A 86 -6.85 18.26 3.72
C ASP A 86 -7.02 19.19 2.51
N LEU A 87 -6.50 18.80 1.33
CA LEU A 87 -6.70 19.54 0.08
C LEU A 87 -8.19 19.69 -0.28
N ALA A 88 -8.97 18.64 -0.11
CA ALA A 88 -10.39 18.68 -0.38
C ALA A 88 -11.20 19.53 0.63
N LYS A 89 -10.63 19.81 1.81
CA LYS A 89 -11.18 20.78 2.78
C LYS A 89 -10.66 22.19 2.57
N LEU A 90 -9.89 22.43 1.50
CA LEU A 90 -9.21 23.69 1.20
C LEU A 90 -8.14 24.10 2.21
N ASP A 91 -7.69 23.19 3.07
CA ASP A 91 -6.47 23.38 3.86
C ASP A 91 -5.26 23.09 2.97
N LEU A 92 -4.97 24.03 2.08
CA LEU A 92 -3.97 23.88 1.02
C LEU A 92 -2.57 23.75 1.61
N ARG A 93 -2.26 24.46 2.69
CA ARG A 93 -0.93 24.44 3.29
C ARG A 93 -0.60 23.06 3.86
N SER A 94 -1.42 22.55 4.78
CA SER A 94 -1.20 21.24 5.39
C SER A 94 -1.25 20.11 4.36
N GLY A 95 -2.18 20.20 3.39
CA GLY A 95 -2.31 19.24 2.32
C GLY A 95 -1.08 19.18 1.42
N MET A 96 -0.56 20.32 0.99
CA MET A 96 0.63 20.40 0.13
C MET A 96 1.91 19.95 0.86
N GLU A 97 2.10 20.35 2.12
CA GLU A 97 3.26 19.91 2.92
C GLU A 97 3.30 18.38 3.05
N ARG A 98 2.17 17.74 3.38
CA ARG A 98 2.08 16.27 3.48
C ARG A 98 2.23 15.57 2.13
N MET A 99 1.68 16.15 1.06
CA MET A 99 1.83 15.61 -0.28
C MET A 99 3.30 15.62 -0.70
N MET A 100 3.98 16.77 -0.54
CA MET A 100 5.39 16.91 -0.89
C MET A 100 6.28 15.96 -0.06
N TYR A 101 6.03 15.85 1.24
CA TYR A 101 6.71 14.88 2.10
C TYR A 101 6.55 13.44 1.56
N SER A 102 5.33 13.08 1.15
CA SER A 102 5.05 11.75 0.61
C SER A 102 5.74 11.50 -0.73
N VAL A 103 5.74 12.50 -1.62
CA VAL A 103 6.43 12.44 -2.92
C VAL A 103 7.93 12.24 -2.74
N ILE A 104 8.56 12.97 -1.81
CA ILE A 104 9.99 12.83 -1.51
C ILE A 104 10.30 11.40 -1.03
N ILE A 105 9.55 10.89 -0.05
CA ILE A 105 9.78 9.54 0.48
C ILE A 105 9.67 8.50 -0.62
N ILE A 106 8.61 8.54 -1.42
CA ILE A 106 8.37 7.52 -2.43
C ILE A 106 9.40 7.59 -3.57
N SER A 107 9.84 8.80 -3.93
CA SER A 107 10.89 8.97 -4.94
C SER A 107 12.21 8.33 -4.49
N VAL A 108 12.64 8.61 -3.26
CA VAL A 108 13.86 7.99 -2.70
C VAL A 108 13.70 6.48 -2.57
N ALA A 109 12.53 6.02 -2.11
CA ALA A 109 12.23 4.61 -1.92
C ALA A 109 12.27 3.83 -3.23
N THR A 110 11.56 4.32 -4.25
CA THR A 110 11.47 3.65 -5.55
C THR A 110 12.78 3.69 -6.31
N MET A 111 13.52 4.80 -6.25
CA MET A 111 14.86 4.89 -6.84
C MET A 111 15.85 3.92 -6.19
N THR A 112 15.85 3.85 -4.86
CA THR A 112 16.72 2.90 -4.14
C THR A 112 16.40 1.46 -4.54
N ALA A 113 15.13 1.09 -4.59
CA ALA A 113 14.72 -0.26 -4.97
C ALA A 113 15.03 -0.56 -6.45
N TRP A 114 14.89 0.42 -7.34
CA TRP A 114 15.26 0.28 -8.75
C TRP A 114 16.76 0.03 -8.94
N VAL A 115 17.61 0.84 -8.30
CA VAL A 115 19.07 0.65 -8.34
C VAL A 115 19.46 -0.74 -7.84
N LEU A 116 18.87 -1.19 -6.74
CA LEU A 116 19.10 -2.53 -6.21
C LEU A 116 18.61 -3.63 -7.16
N ALA A 117 17.46 -3.44 -7.78
CA ALA A 117 16.95 -4.38 -8.76
C ALA A 117 17.92 -4.52 -9.96
N MET A 118 18.50 -3.41 -10.43
CA MET A 118 19.53 -3.44 -11.47
C MET A 118 20.79 -4.19 -11.04
N VAL A 119 21.29 -3.93 -9.83
CA VAL A 119 22.50 -4.58 -9.29
C VAL A 119 22.29 -6.08 -9.08
N LEU A 120 21.10 -6.47 -8.62
CA LEU A 120 20.75 -7.86 -8.32
C LEU A 120 20.17 -8.63 -9.53
N GLY A 121 19.94 -7.94 -10.66
CA GLY A 121 19.32 -8.52 -11.86
C GLY A 121 17.84 -8.85 -11.71
N LEU A 122 17.14 -8.25 -10.72
CA LEU A 122 15.74 -8.52 -10.45
C LEU A 122 14.81 -7.78 -11.42
N LYS A 123 13.75 -8.46 -11.87
CA LYS A 123 12.76 -7.88 -12.77
C LYS A 123 11.39 -7.82 -12.10
N PRO A 124 10.62 -6.72 -12.25
CA PRO A 124 9.26 -6.60 -11.72
C PRO A 124 8.25 -7.34 -12.63
N LEU A 125 8.47 -8.64 -12.83
CA LEU A 125 7.60 -9.49 -13.62
C LEU A 125 6.21 -9.58 -12.98
N SER A 126 5.21 -9.96 -13.77
CA SER A 126 3.88 -10.26 -13.24
C SER A 126 3.95 -11.52 -12.38
N PHE A 127 3.30 -11.48 -11.21
CA PHE A 127 3.18 -12.68 -10.39
C PHE A 127 2.45 -13.79 -11.16
N THR A 128 2.91 -15.02 -11.01
CA THR A 128 2.23 -16.19 -11.57
C THR A 128 0.84 -16.33 -10.96
N THR A 129 -0.19 -16.38 -11.79
CA THR A 129 -1.56 -16.57 -11.32
C THR A 129 -1.76 -18.02 -10.89
N MET A 130 -2.13 -18.22 -9.62
CA MET A 130 -2.56 -19.54 -9.16
C MET A 130 -3.92 -19.88 -9.76
N SER A 131 -4.08 -21.10 -10.25
CA SER A 131 -5.37 -21.64 -10.73
C SER A 131 -6.27 -22.03 -9.55
N LEU A 132 -6.90 -21.01 -8.92
CA LEU A 132 -7.80 -21.19 -7.78
C LEU A 132 -9.25 -20.92 -8.19
N GLY A 133 -10.19 -21.58 -7.53
CA GLY A 133 -11.62 -21.30 -7.71
C GLY A 133 -11.98 -19.91 -7.14
N LEU A 134 -13.07 -19.32 -7.65
CA LEU A 134 -13.56 -17.99 -7.27
C LEU A 134 -13.67 -17.82 -5.74
N TRP A 135 -14.26 -18.77 -5.05
CA TRP A 135 -14.42 -18.74 -3.59
C TRP A 135 -13.09 -18.77 -2.83
N GLN A 136 -12.13 -19.53 -3.32
CA GLN A 136 -10.79 -19.59 -2.74
C GLN A 136 -10.09 -18.23 -2.86
N TRP A 137 -10.21 -17.58 -4.02
CA TRP A 137 -9.70 -16.23 -4.24
C TRP A 137 -10.32 -15.21 -3.27
N ILE A 138 -11.64 -15.20 -3.12
CA ILE A 138 -12.34 -14.28 -2.22
C ILE A 138 -11.87 -14.47 -0.78
N VAL A 139 -11.81 -15.70 -0.29
CA VAL A 139 -11.37 -16.01 1.09
C VAL A 139 -9.92 -15.57 1.32
N LEU A 140 -9.02 -15.89 0.39
CA LEU A 140 -7.61 -15.47 0.50
C LEU A 140 -7.46 -13.95 0.46
N ARG A 141 -8.23 -13.25 -0.38
CA ARG A 141 -8.24 -11.77 -0.45
C ARG A 141 -8.74 -11.15 0.84
N ILE A 142 -9.79 -11.68 1.43
CA ILE A 142 -10.31 -11.22 2.73
C ILE A 142 -9.25 -11.40 3.81
N CYS A 143 -8.66 -12.59 3.92
CA CYS A 143 -7.63 -12.87 4.92
C CYS A 143 -6.38 -12.01 4.72
N ALA A 144 -5.87 -11.91 3.48
CA ALA A 144 -4.70 -11.10 3.18
C ALA A 144 -4.95 -9.61 3.40
N SER A 145 -6.12 -9.10 3.01
CA SER A 145 -6.50 -7.70 3.22
C SER A 145 -6.66 -7.38 4.70
N PHE A 146 -7.28 -8.28 5.48
CA PHE A 146 -7.36 -8.12 6.92
C PHE A 146 -5.97 -8.06 7.55
N GLY A 147 -5.11 -9.03 7.25
CA GLY A 147 -3.74 -9.09 7.79
C GLY A 147 -2.91 -7.86 7.40
N GLY A 148 -3.01 -7.40 6.16
CA GLY A 148 -2.31 -6.20 5.68
C GLY A 148 -2.75 -4.93 6.40
N VAL A 149 -4.06 -4.68 6.47
CA VAL A 149 -4.61 -3.48 7.16
C VAL A 149 -4.35 -3.52 8.66
N PHE A 150 -4.53 -4.68 9.27
CA PHE A 150 -4.24 -4.89 10.68
C PHE A 150 -2.75 -4.60 10.98
N GLY A 151 -1.84 -5.15 10.18
CA GLY A 151 -0.39 -4.93 10.33
C GLY A 151 -0.01 -3.46 10.17
N PHE A 152 -0.55 -2.74 9.18
CA PHE A 152 -0.33 -1.30 9.03
C PHE A 152 -0.91 -0.51 10.21
N SER A 153 -2.09 -0.87 10.72
CA SER A 153 -2.68 -0.21 11.89
C SER A 153 -1.80 -0.37 13.13
N VAL A 154 -1.25 -1.56 13.36
CA VAL A 154 -0.29 -1.80 14.44
C VAL A 154 0.99 -0.99 14.24
N MET A 155 1.49 -0.91 13.02
CA MET A 155 2.68 -0.11 12.68
C MET A 155 2.46 1.40 12.91
N PHE A 156 1.21 1.88 12.82
CA PHE A 156 0.81 3.25 13.16
C PHE A 156 0.52 3.44 14.66
N ASN A 157 0.90 2.49 15.51
CA ASN A 157 0.63 2.50 16.96
C ASN A 157 -0.86 2.61 17.31
N SER A 158 -1.73 2.08 16.48
CA SER A 158 -3.17 2.05 16.76
C SER A 158 -3.49 1.09 17.91
N PRO A 159 -4.41 1.46 18.83
CA PRO A 159 -4.92 0.54 19.82
C PRO A 159 -5.51 -0.72 19.18
N TRP A 160 -5.39 -1.88 19.87
CA TRP A 160 -5.80 -3.17 19.36
C TRP A 160 -7.24 -3.21 18.80
N LYS A 161 -8.19 -2.62 19.54
CA LYS A 161 -9.60 -2.53 19.11
C LYS A 161 -9.74 -1.77 17.79
N LEU A 162 -8.99 -0.69 17.63
CA LEU A 162 -8.99 0.12 16.42
C LEU A 162 -8.36 -0.65 15.24
N ALA A 163 -7.24 -1.34 15.47
CA ALA A 163 -6.57 -2.12 14.46
C ALA A 163 -7.45 -3.26 13.91
N VAL A 164 -8.18 -3.96 14.78
CA VAL A 164 -9.14 -5.01 14.39
C VAL A 164 -10.29 -4.41 13.58
N ALA A 165 -10.89 -3.31 14.04
CA ALA A 165 -11.99 -2.65 13.33
C ALA A 165 -11.55 -2.17 11.94
N ALA A 166 -10.38 -1.52 11.84
CA ALA A 166 -9.82 -1.11 10.56
C ALA A 166 -9.53 -2.32 9.66
N GLY A 167 -9.02 -3.42 10.23
CA GLY A 167 -8.76 -4.67 9.53
C GLY A 167 -10.02 -5.27 8.89
N ILE A 168 -11.12 -5.33 9.63
CA ILE A 168 -12.42 -5.84 9.13
C ILE A 168 -12.93 -4.96 7.99
N ILE A 169 -12.91 -3.63 8.16
CA ILE A 169 -13.35 -2.70 7.12
C ILE A 169 -12.46 -2.82 5.89
N GLY A 170 -11.14 -2.86 6.08
CA GLY A 170 -10.18 -2.98 4.98
C GLY A 170 -10.31 -4.32 4.25
N ALA A 171 -10.58 -5.41 4.97
CA ALA A 171 -10.83 -6.72 4.36
C ALA A 171 -12.01 -6.68 3.39
N VAL A 172 -13.14 -6.11 3.80
CA VAL A 172 -14.33 -6.00 2.94
C VAL A 172 -14.09 -5.03 1.78
N SER A 173 -13.60 -3.83 2.06
CA SER A 173 -13.47 -2.78 1.07
C SER A 173 -12.37 -3.05 0.02
N ASN A 174 -11.24 -3.62 0.43
CA ASN A 174 -10.18 -3.97 -0.53
C ASN A 174 -10.54 -5.22 -1.35
N THR A 175 -11.22 -6.20 -0.76
CA THR A 175 -11.72 -7.35 -1.53
C THR A 175 -12.73 -6.87 -2.57
N LEU A 176 -13.68 -6.00 -2.23
CA LEU A 176 -14.58 -5.39 -3.19
C LEU A 176 -13.82 -4.71 -4.35
N ARG A 177 -12.79 -3.92 -4.03
CA ARG A 177 -11.95 -3.27 -5.04
C ARG A 177 -11.29 -4.29 -5.98
N LEU A 178 -10.73 -5.38 -5.43
CA LEU A 178 -10.04 -6.40 -6.21
C LEU A 178 -11.01 -7.19 -7.09
N GLU A 179 -12.20 -7.54 -6.57
CA GLU A 179 -13.23 -8.23 -7.35
C GLU A 179 -13.75 -7.33 -8.49
N MET A 180 -13.90 -6.02 -8.25
CA MET A 180 -14.27 -5.08 -9.32
C MET A 180 -13.22 -5.03 -10.43
N LEU A 181 -11.93 -5.09 -10.10
CA LEU A 181 -10.86 -5.13 -11.10
C LEU A 181 -10.90 -6.40 -11.96
N ASP A 182 -11.14 -7.55 -11.34
CA ASP A 182 -11.02 -8.83 -12.02
C ASP A 182 -12.31 -9.24 -12.74
N ILE A 183 -13.49 -8.97 -12.15
CA ILE A 183 -14.78 -9.42 -12.70
C ILE A 183 -15.32 -8.40 -13.71
N THR A 184 -15.25 -7.10 -13.37
CA THR A 184 -15.89 -6.06 -14.17
C THR A 184 -14.95 -5.31 -15.09
N SER A 185 -13.65 -5.60 -15.03
CA SER A 185 -12.58 -4.92 -15.81
C SER A 185 -12.63 -3.39 -15.73
N VAL A 186 -13.12 -2.87 -14.61
CA VAL A 186 -13.21 -1.44 -14.34
C VAL A 186 -11.81 -0.85 -14.12
N PRO A 187 -11.52 0.37 -14.59
CA PRO A 187 -10.22 1.01 -14.36
C PRO A 187 -9.85 1.09 -12.87
N ALA A 188 -8.58 0.86 -12.56
CA ALA A 188 -8.08 0.79 -11.19
C ALA A 188 -8.43 2.01 -10.30
N PRO A 189 -8.44 3.26 -10.79
CA PRO A 189 -8.88 4.41 -9.99
C PRO A 189 -10.36 4.36 -9.59
N VAL A 190 -11.24 3.85 -10.47
CA VAL A 190 -12.68 3.72 -10.19
C VAL A 190 -12.91 2.64 -9.13
N ALA A 191 -12.24 1.50 -9.25
CA ALA A 191 -12.29 0.45 -8.23
C ALA A 191 -11.75 0.94 -6.87
N ALA A 192 -10.67 1.74 -6.87
CA ALA A 192 -10.12 2.35 -5.66
C ALA A 192 -11.10 3.35 -5.01
N PHE A 193 -11.76 4.18 -5.82
CA PHE A 193 -12.82 5.08 -5.35
C PHE A 193 -13.96 4.30 -4.68
N ALA A 194 -14.49 3.26 -5.35
CA ALA A 194 -15.56 2.42 -4.80
C ALA A 194 -15.14 1.73 -3.50
N GLY A 195 -13.93 1.17 -3.44
CA GLY A 195 -13.37 0.60 -2.22
C GLY A 195 -13.27 1.62 -1.07
N ALA A 196 -12.81 2.84 -1.36
CA ALA A 196 -12.73 3.92 -0.37
C ALA A 196 -14.12 4.39 0.10
N VAL A 197 -15.11 4.46 -0.79
CA VAL A 197 -16.52 4.75 -0.43
C VAL A 197 -17.04 3.67 0.52
N ALA A 198 -16.85 2.40 0.19
CA ALA A 198 -17.28 1.29 1.02
C ALA A 198 -16.62 1.34 2.42
N ALA A 199 -15.31 1.58 2.49
CA ALA A 199 -14.58 1.75 3.75
C ALA A 199 -15.14 2.92 4.57
N GLY A 200 -15.40 4.05 3.93
CA GLY A 200 -15.95 5.23 4.59
C GLY A 200 -17.37 5.04 5.14
N VAL A 201 -18.24 4.32 4.43
CA VAL A 201 -19.60 3.98 4.88
C VAL A 201 -19.55 3.00 6.05
N LEU A 202 -18.77 1.91 5.93
CA LEU A 202 -18.60 0.93 6.99
C LEU A 202 -18.01 1.53 8.28
N ALA A 203 -17.00 2.40 8.13
CA ALA A 203 -16.43 3.13 9.27
C ALA A 203 -17.45 4.04 9.95
N SER A 204 -18.37 4.65 9.20
CA SER A 204 -19.45 5.47 9.76
C SER A 204 -20.44 4.65 10.60
N ALA A 205 -20.74 3.43 10.16
CA ALA A 205 -21.59 2.51 10.90
C ALA A 205 -20.91 2.02 12.20
N LEU A 206 -19.62 1.68 12.13
CA LEU A 206 -18.86 1.14 13.27
C LEU A 206 -18.33 2.21 14.24
N LYS A 207 -18.29 3.49 13.84
CA LYS A 207 -17.74 4.60 14.65
C LYS A 207 -18.29 4.61 16.10
N ARG A 208 -19.61 4.40 16.27
CA ARG A 208 -20.25 4.42 17.59
C ARG A 208 -19.82 3.25 18.48
N MET A 209 -19.52 2.11 17.89
CA MET A 209 -19.10 0.90 18.62
C MET A 209 -17.62 0.97 19.02
N VAL A 210 -16.80 1.54 18.16
CA VAL A 210 -15.33 1.57 18.36
C VAL A 210 -14.90 2.72 19.27
N GLY A 211 -15.66 3.83 19.31
CA GLY A 211 -15.40 4.97 20.20
C GLY A 211 -14.24 5.87 19.76
N TYR A 212 -13.72 5.70 18.54
CA TYR A 212 -12.62 6.50 18.00
C TYR A 212 -13.08 7.46 16.89
N PRO A 213 -12.31 8.53 16.61
CA PRO A 213 -12.58 9.42 15.48
C PRO A 213 -12.64 8.64 14.16
N ARG A 214 -13.54 9.03 13.26
CA ARG A 214 -13.74 8.35 11.98
C ARG A 214 -12.43 8.22 11.17
N ILE A 215 -11.61 9.27 11.13
CA ILE A 215 -10.35 9.29 10.38
C ILE A 215 -9.38 8.22 10.84
N SER A 216 -9.33 7.95 12.14
CA SER A 216 -8.48 6.91 12.73
C SER A 216 -8.87 5.49 12.30
N ILE A 217 -10.12 5.30 11.87
CA ILE A 217 -10.62 4.02 11.34
C ILE A 217 -10.45 3.96 9.83
N THR A 218 -10.87 5.03 9.12
CA THR A 218 -10.94 5.02 7.65
C THR A 218 -9.58 5.02 6.97
N VAL A 219 -8.63 5.84 7.46
CA VAL A 219 -7.32 5.96 6.80
C VAL A 219 -6.54 4.65 6.85
N PRO A 220 -6.37 3.98 7.99
CA PRO A 220 -5.73 2.65 8.00
C PRO A 220 -6.46 1.62 7.15
N SER A 221 -7.80 1.66 7.08
CA SER A 221 -8.58 0.68 6.31
C SER A 221 -8.30 0.69 4.81
N ILE A 222 -7.91 1.84 4.25
CA ILE A 222 -7.64 1.98 2.81
C ILE A 222 -6.16 2.13 2.48
N VAL A 223 -5.27 2.15 3.47
CA VAL A 223 -3.84 2.39 3.25
C VAL A 223 -3.21 1.34 2.32
N ILE A 224 -3.68 0.09 2.36
CA ILE A 224 -3.21 -0.98 1.46
C ILE A 224 -3.62 -0.77 -0.01
N MET A 225 -4.56 0.15 -0.27
CA MET A 225 -5.00 0.49 -1.63
C MET A 225 -4.11 1.55 -2.28
N VAL A 226 -3.19 2.17 -1.53
CA VAL A 226 -2.24 3.17 -2.04
C VAL A 226 -1.36 2.54 -3.12
N PRO A 227 -1.18 3.20 -4.28
CA PRO A 227 -0.63 2.57 -5.48
C PRO A 227 0.90 2.46 -5.48
N GLY A 228 1.51 1.91 -4.42
CA GLY A 228 2.96 1.77 -4.30
C GLY A 228 3.60 0.93 -5.40
N LEU A 229 2.95 -0.17 -5.77
CA LEU A 229 3.39 -1.00 -6.88
C LEU A 229 3.36 -0.26 -8.22
N TYR A 230 2.34 0.56 -8.47
CA TYR A 230 2.22 1.37 -9.69
C TYR A 230 3.33 2.41 -9.78
N LEU A 231 3.62 3.10 -8.67
CA LEU A 231 4.69 4.08 -8.59
C LEU A 231 6.07 3.45 -8.78
N TYR A 232 6.29 2.27 -8.21
CA TYR A 232 7.53 1.53 -8.44
C TYR A 232 7.68 1.12 -9.91
N LYS A 233 6.63 0.55 -10.54
CA LYS A 233 6.66 0.18 -11.96
C LYS A 233 6.88 1.38 -12.86
N ALA A 234 6.31 2.55 -12.53
CA ALA A 234 6.56 3.78 -13.25
C ALA A 234 8.05 4.18 -13.22
N VAL A 235 8.68 4.17 -12.03
CA VAL A 235 10.11 4.50 -11.87
C VAL A 235 11.00 3.47 -12.56
N TYR A 236 10.69 2.18 -12.45
CA TYR A 236 11.44 1.11 -13.09
C TYR A 236 11.46 1.26 -14.62
N ASN A 237 10.29 1.47 -15.24
CA ASN A 237 10.19 1.65 -16.68
C ASN A 237 10.82 2.98 -17.15
N LEU A 238 10.70 4.04 -16.33
CA LEU A 238 11.37 5.31 -16.60
C LEU A 238 12.90 5.14 -16.62
N GLY A 239 13.44 4.40 -15.65
CA GLY A 239 14.88 4.08 -15.60
C GLY A 239 15.37 3.25 -16.79
N ASN A 240 14.51 2.42 -17.36
CA ASN A 240 14.78 1.65 -18.57
C ASN A 240 14.48 2.42 -19.87
N MET A 241 14.17 3.73 -19.79
CA MET A 241 13.82 4.62 -20.92
C MET A 241 12.53 4.21 -21.67
N ASP A 242 11.67 3.41 -21.07
CA ASP A 242 10.34 3.09 -21.61
C ASP A 242 9.31 4.10 -21.13
N LEU A 243 9.31 5.27 -21.73
CA LEU A 243 8.48 6.41 -21.35
C LEU A 243 6.97 6.14 -21.48
N SER A 244 6.56 5.36 -22.48
CA SER A 244 5.15 5.10 -22.76
C SER A 244 4.53 4.24 -21.64
N VAL A 245 5.22 3.19 -21.23
CA VAL A 245 4.77 2.32 -20.13
C VAL A 245 4.91 3.03 -18.79
N ALA A 246 5.99 3.79 -18.58
CA ALA A 246 6.21 4.57 -17.37
C ALA A 246 5.11 5.59 -17.14
N SER A 247 4.71 6.36 -18.17
CA SER A 247 3.65 7.36 -18.09
C SER A 247 2.29 6.73 -17.78
N SER A 248 1.97 5.59 -18.35
CA SER A 248 0.73 4.83 -18.06
C SER A 248 0.63 4.42 -16.59
N TRP A 249 1.72 3.87 -16.03
CA TRP A 249 1.76 3.48 -14.62
C TRP A 249 1.67 4.69 -13.70
N PHE A 250 2.36 5.78 -14.06
CA PHE A 250 2.36 7.02 -13.29
C PHE A 250 0.98 7.67 -13.28
N ALA A 251 0.32 7.79 -14.44
CA ALA A 251 -1.03 8.34 -14.54
C ALA A 251 -2.04 7.53 -13.72
N SER A 252 -1.97 6.19 -13.81
CA SER A 252 -2.82 5.31 -13.01
C SER A 252 -2.58 5.49 -11.51
N ALA A 253 -1.32 5.60 -11.08
CA ALA A 253 -0.98 5.84 -9.68
C ALA A 253 -1.53 7.18 -9.19
N LEU A 254 -1.37 8.24 -9.96
CA LEU A 254 -1.82 9.59 -9.63
C LEU A 254 -3.36 9.63 -9.49
N LEU A 255 -4.08 9.02 -10.42
CA LEU A 255 -5.54 8.93 -10.35
C LEU A 255 -6.00 8.14 -9.11
N ILE A 256 -5.33 7.06 -8.72
CA ILE A 256 -5.66 6.31 -7.51
C ILE A 256 -5.41 7.14 -6.25
N ILE A 257 -4.30 7.91 -6.19
CA ILE A 257 -3.97 8.79 -5.07
C ILE A 257 -5.08 9.83 -4.84
N PHE A 258 -5.69 10.34 -5.89
CA PHE A 258 -6.83 11.25 -5.77
C PHE A 258 -8.16 10.52 -5.50
N ALA A 259 -8.38 9.36 -6.11
CA ALA A 259 -9.61 8.60 -5.96
C ALA A 259 -9.87 8.16 -4.51
N LEU A 260 -8.83 7.77 -3.77
CA LEU A 260 -8.96 7.30 -2.39
C LEU A 260 -9.53 8.37 -1.43
N PRO A 261 -8.94 9.58 -1.31
CA PRO A 261 -9.49 10.64 -0.47
C PRO A 261 -10.88 11.09 -0.93
N LEU A 262 -11.09 11.21 -2.25
CA LEU A 262 -12.39 11.59 -2.81
C LEU A 262 -13.47 10.57 -2.43
N GLY A 263 -13.17 9.27 -2.48
CA GLY A 263 -14.08 8.22 -2.04
C GLY A 263 -14.46 8.33 -0.57
N LEU A 264 -13.49 8.63 0.32
CA LEU A 264 -13.75 8.85 1.74
C LEU A 264 -14.62 10.11 1.99
N ILE A 265 -14.36 11.18 1.23
CA ILE A 265 -15.14 12.42 1.32
C ILE A 265 -16.56 12.17 0.85
N PHE A 266 -16.73 11.49 -0.28
CA PHE A 266 -18.05 11.13 -0.81
C PHE A 266 -18.83 10.27 0.20
N ALA A 267 -18.18 9.26 0.80
CA ALA A 267 -18.80 8.48 1.87
C ALA A 267 -19.19 9.35 3.07
N ARG A 268 -18.40 10.39 3.40
CA ARG A 268 -18.73 11.32 4.47
C ARG A 268 -19.91 12.19 4.13
N ILE A 269 -20.01 12.69 2.90
CA ILE A 269 -21.18 13.45 2.42
C ILE A 269 -22.45 12.61 2.52
N LEU A 270 -22.38 11.30 2.22
CA LEU A 270 -23.52 10.41 2.31
C LEU A 270 -23.97 10.14 3.76
N THR A 271 -23.02 10.03 4.68
CA THR A 271 -23.28 9.52 6.04
C THR A 271 -23.33 10.59 7.14
N ASP A 272 -22.83 11.79 6.88
CA ASP A 272 -22.74 12.90 7.85
C ASP A 272 -23.51 14.12 7.35
N LYS A 273 -24.68 14.35 7.91
CA LYS A 273 -25.56 15.49 7.54
C LYS A 273 -24.88 16.84 7.81
N THR A 274 -24.11 16.95 8.90
CA THR A 274 -23.45 18.22 9.26
C THR A 274 -22.35 18.58 8.29
N PHE A 275 -21.66 17.59 7.72
CA PHE A 275 -20.63 17.83 6.72
C PHE A 275 -21.15 18.31 5.36
N ARG A 276 -22.42 18.04 5.04
CA ARG A 276 -23.04 18.54 3.79
C ARG A 276 -23.26 20.05 3.80
N TYR A 277 -23.40 20.63 4.96
CA TYR A 277 -23.74 22.04 5.16
C TYR A 277 -22.56 22.82 5.76
N CYS A 278 -21.32 22.30 5.65
CA CYS A 278 -20.15 23.07 6.02
C CYS A 278 -20.03 24.29 5.09
N THR A 279 -20.41 25.40 5.64
CA THR A 279 -20.12 26.75 5.12
C THR A 279 -18.81 27.22 5.68
#